data_897a6c2faa35d639773e2fe71cef7860
#
_entry.id   897a6c2faa35d639773e2fe71cef7860
#
_cell.length_a   1.000
_cell.length_b   1.000
_cell.length_c   1.000
_cell.angle_alpha   90.00
_cell.angle_beta   90.00
_cell.angle_gamma   90.00
#
_symmetry.space_group_name_H-M   'P 1'
#
loop_
_entity.id
_entity.type
_entity.pdbx_description
1 polymer ?
#
loop_
_entity_poly.entity_id
_entity_poly.type
_entity_poly.pdbx_seq_one_letter_code
_entity_poly.pdbx_strand_id
1 'polypeptide(L)'
;IVDFQEDPKKIFNSLGSTPLPPYIKRKIESEDKLRYQTVYENKDYQESVAAPTAGLHFDNLLLRNIEKIGAKIRYINLTVGAGTFQPVKAKNIKDHKIHSEYISVSKELVTEIINTKKSGGNIIAVGTTSLRAIETVFTKKLDQFDGLTDIFIYPGYEFKAVDKLITNFHLPKSTLLMLVAAFIGFDRMKELYEIAIEKR
;
A
#
# COMPACT_ATOMS: atom_id res chain seq x y z
N ILE A 1 -3.85 21.26 -16.27
CA ILE A 1 -3.52 22.17 -15.13
C ILE A 1 -4.84 22.86 -14.82
N VAL A 2 -5.25 22.80 -13.55
CA VAL A 2 -6.43 23.52 -13.04
C VAL A 2 -5.90 24.65 -12.18
N ASP A 3 -6.35 25.86 -12.44
CA ASP A 3 -6.01 27.04 -11.66
C ASP A 3 -7.15 27.36 -10.72
N PHE A 4 -6.85 27.50 -9.43
CA PHE A 4 -7.81 27.80 -8.40
C PHE A 4 -7.65 29.26 -7.95
N GLN A 5 -8.75 30.00 -7.89
CA GLN A 5 -8.76 31.39 -7.39
C GLN A 5 -8.74 31.45 -5.85
N GLU A 6 -9.04 30.32 -5.18
CA GLU A 6 -9.03 30.17 -3.73
C GLU A 6 -8.13 29.02 -3.32
N ASP A 7 -7.80 28.91 -2.05
CA ASP A 7 -7.04 27.79 -1.48
C ASP A 7 -7.71 26.44 -1.84
N PRO A 8 -7.05 25.59 -2.62
CA PRO A 8 -7.61 24.29 -3.03
C PRO A 8 -8.09 23.44 -1.85
N LYS A 9 -7.41 23.51 -0.69
CA LYS A 9 -7.81 22.77 0.52
C LYS A 9 -9.17 23.20 1.04
N LYS A 10 -9.49 24.50 0.99
CA LYS A 10 -10.82 25.01 1.38
C LYS A 10 -11.90 24.50 0.43
N ILE A 11 -11.62 24.54 -0.87
CA ILE A 11 -12.55 24.05 -1.89
C ILE A 11 -12.80 22.54 -1.72
N PHE A 12 -11.75 21.74 -1.60
CA PHE A 12 -11.89 20.29 -1.40
C PHE A 12 -12.62 19.93 -0.09
N ASN A 13 -12.42 20.68 0.98
CA ASN A 13 -13.11 20.43 2.24
C ASN A 13 -14.60 20.79 2.18
N SER A 14 -14.99 21.79 1.38
CA SER A 14 -16.38 22.26 1.28
C SER A 14 -17.21 21.56 0.21
N LEU A 15 -16.59 21.26 -0.95
CA LEU A 15 -17.26 20.72 -2.13
C LEU A 15 -16.80 19.31 -2.49
N GLY A 16 -15.66 18.87 -1.98
CA GLY A 16 -15.07 17.58 -2.26
C GLY A 16 -15.82 16.43 -1.60
N SER A 17 -15.69 15.26 -2.20
CA SER A 17 -16.20 14.01 -1.65
C SER A 17 -15.08 12.97 -1.57
N THR A 18 -15.24 11.96 -0.70
CA THR A 18 -14.27 10.88 -0.54
C THR A 18 -14.06 10.14 -1.85
N PRO A 19 -12.84 10.07 -2.40
CA PRO A 19 -12.57 9.41 -3.66
C PRO A 19 -12.56 7.88 -3.49
N LEU A 20 -13.74 7.26 -3.42
CA LEU A 20 -13.84 5.81 -3.28
C LEU A 20 -13.25 5.08 -4.50
N PRO A 21 -12.65 3.90 -4.29
CA PRO A 21 -12.14 3.08 -5.39
C PRO A 21 -13.21 2.75 -6.43
N PRO A 22 -12.88 2.67 -7.73
CA PRO A 22 -13.86 2.48 -8.81
C PRO A 22 -14.68 1.17 -8.74
N TYR A 23 -14.22 0.19 -7.96
CA TYR A 23 -14.95 -1.06 -7.76
C TYR A 23 -16.08 -0.94 -6.72
N ILE A 24 -16.15 0.14 -5.94
CA ILE A 24 -17.28 0.45 -5.06
C ILE A 24 -18.35 1.17 -5.91
N LYS A 25 -19.32 0.39 -6.37
CA LYS A 25 -20.36 0.86 -7.31
C LYS A 25 -21.62 1.39 -6.60
N ARG A 26 -21.45 2.28 -5.62
CA ARG A 26 -22.55 2.99 -4.96
C ARG A 26 -22.25 4.48 -4.85
N LYS A 27 -23.26 5.26 -4.51
CA LYS A 27 -23.06 6.68 -4.20
C LYS A 27 -22.23 6.82 -2.92
N ILE A 28 -21.46 7.89 -2.84
CA ILE A 28 -20.68 8.24 -1.66
C ILE A 28 -21.64 8.65 -0.55
N GLU A 29 -21.40 8.14 0.64
CA GLU A 29 -22.18 8.43 1.86
C GLU A 29 -21.33 9.24 2.84
N SER A 30 -21.97 9.95 3.77
CA SER A 30 -21.28 10.78 4.76
C SER A 30 -20.29 9.98 5.63
N GLU A 31 -20.61 8.72 5.91
CA GLU A 31 -19.78 7.82 6.69
C GLU A 31 -18.48 7.41 5.98
N ASP A 32 -18.44 7.49 4.63
CA ASP A 32 -17.25 7.10 3.88
C ASP A 32 -16.04 7.96 4.22
N LYS A 33 -16.25 9.23 4.56
CA LYS A 33 -15.16 10.10 4.99
C LYS A 33 -14.44 9.55 6.23
N LEU A 34 -15.15 8.90 7.12
CA LEU A 34 -14.60 8.30 8.34
C LEU A 34 -14.14 6.85 8.09
N ARG A 35 -14.94 6.07 7.34
CA ARG A 35 -14.67 4.64 7.13
C ARG A 35 -13.57 4.36 6.12
N TYR A 36 -13.28 5.30 5.22
CA TYR A 36 -12.19 5.18 4.24
C TYR A 36 -10.90 5.86 4.74
N GLN A 37 -10.64 5.77 6.05
CA GLN A 37 -9.44 6.27 6.72
C GLN A 37 -8.90 5.21 7.68
N THR A 38 -7.57 5.11 7.79
CA THR A 38 -6.94 4.25 8.79
C THR A 38 -6.88 4.94 10.14
N VAL A 39 -6.91 4.16 11.23
CA VAL A 39 -6.81 4.69 12.60
C VAL A 39 -5.44 5.31 12.91
N TYR A 40 -4.46 5.12 12.04
CA TYR A 40 -3.10 5.65 12.14
C TYR A 40 -2.76 6.68 11.06
N GLU A 41 -3.78 7.28 10.42
CA GLU A 41 -3.59 8.38 9.48
C GLU A 41 -2.77 9.50 10.12
N ASN A 42 -1.76 9.99 9.40
CA ASN A 42 -1.06 11.21 9.79
C ASN A 42 -1.72 12.43 9.13
N LYS A 43 -2.38 13.25 9.93
CA LYS A 43 -3.13 14.42 9.46
C LYS A 43 -2.26 15.53 8.88
N ASP A 44 -0.97 15.51 9.14
CA ASP A 44 -0.02 16.50 8.59
C ASP A 44 0.34 16.19 7.12
N TYR A 45 0.04 14.97 6.64
CA TYR A 45 0.34 14.48 5.29
C TYR A 45 -0.94 14.06 4.55
N GLN A 46 -1.79 15.02 4.21
CA GLN A 46 -3.09 14.77 3.56
C GLN A 46 -3.02 14.90 2.02
N GLU A 47 -2.04 14.26 1.39
CA GLU A 47 -1.83 14.35 -0.06
C GLU A 47 -2.23 13.09 -0.83
N SER A 48 -2.64 12.03 -0.15
CA SER A 48 -3.05 10.78 -0.77
C SER A 48 -4.49 10.84 -1.30
N VAL A 49 -4.69 10.38 -2.53
CA VAL A 49 -6.03 10.21 -3.14
C VAL A 49 -6.69 8.90 -2.68
N ALA A 50 -5.92 7.92 -2.22
CA ALA A 50 -6.41 6.63 -1.78
C ALA A 50 -5.91 6.26 -0.39
N ALA A 51 -6.78 5.72 0.45
CA ALA A 51 -6.39 5.12 1.71
C ALA A 51 -5.63 3.80 1.49
N PRO A 52 -4.67 3.44 2.37
CA PRO A 52 -4.02 2.13 2.35
C PRO A 52 -5.00 1.06 2.85
N THR A 53 -5.81 0.51 1.95
CA THR A 53 -7.00 -0.29 2.27
C THR A 53 -6.73 -1.53 3.12
N ALA A 54 -5.54 -2.13 3.04
CA ALA A 54 -5.15 -3.21 3.95
C ALA A 54 -5.10 -2.75 5.42
N GLY A 55 -4.81 -1.47 5.65
CA GLY A 55 -4.81 -0.87 6.98
C GLY A 55 -6.19 -0.66 7.59
N LEU A 56 -7.26 -0.67 6.79
CA LEU A 56 -8.64 -0.54 7.28
C LEU A 56 -9.10 -1.73 8.13
N HIS A 57 -8.39 -2.86 8.07
CA HIS A 57 -8.63 -4.02 8.93
C HIS A 57 -8.11 -3.84 10.37
N PHE A 58 -7.37 -2.76 10.64
CA PHE A 58 -6.77 -2.50 11.95
C PHE A 58 -7.55 -1.43 12.69
N ASP A 59 -7.92 -1.74 13.92
CA ASP A 59 -8.42 -0.78 14.89
C ASP A 59 -7.40 -0.56 16.02
N ASN A 60 -7.66 0.42 16.87
CA ASN A 60 -6.79 0.75 18.01
C ASN A 60 -6.64 -0.40 19.00
N LEU A 61 -7.65 -1.27 19.15
CA LEU A 61 -7.59 -2.42 20.04
C LEU A 61 -6.65 -3.49 19.49
N LEU A 62 -6.77 -3.80 18.20
CA LEU A 62 -5.89 -4.75 17.51
C LEU A 62 -4.44 -4.28 17.54
N LEU A 63 -4.17 -3.01 17.25
CA LEU A 63 -2.81 -2.46 17.31
C LEU A 63 -2.21 -2.62 18.72
N ARG A 64 -2.93 -2.25 19.77
CA ARG A 64 -2.47 -2.48 21.16
C ARG A 64 -2.23 -3.95 21.49
N ASN A 65 -3.06 -4.85 20.98
CA ASN A 65 -2.89 -6.29 21.23
C ASN A 65 -1.66 -6.85 20.50
N ILE A 66 -1.36 -6.36 19.30
CA ILE A 66 -0.13 -6.69 18.55
C ILE A 66 1.11 -6.25 19.34
N GLU A 67 1.10 -5.04 19.91
CA GLU A 67 2.22 -4.56 20.75
C GLU A 67 2.39 -5.38 22.03
N LYS A 68 1.27 -5.77 22.68
CA LYS A 68 1.31 -6.60 23.91
C LYS A 68 1.96 -7.96 23.71
N ILE A 69 1.88 -8.55 22.52
CA ILE A 69 2.57 -9.81 22.20
C ILE A 69 4.04 -9.61 21.79
N GLY A 70 4.56 -8.37 21.89
CA GLY A 70 5.96 -8.04 21.63
C GLY A 70 6.29 -7.67 20.19
N ALA A 71 5.30 -7.59 19.29
CA ALA A 71 5.55 -7.10 17.95
C ALA A 71 5.68 -5.57 17.96
N LYS A 72 6.58 -5.06 17.12
CA LYS A 72 6.81 -3.62 16.98
C LYS A 72 6.05 -3.07 15.79
N ILE A 73 5.25 -2.02 15.99
CA ILE A 73 4.54 -1.33 14.93
C ILE A 73 5.36 -0.14 14.47
N ARG A 74 5.51 0.02 13.16
CA ARG A 74 6.20 1.13 12.52
C ARG A 74 5.42 1.63 11.32
N TYR A 75 5.65 2.88 10.96
CA TYR A 75 4.90 3.57 9.93
C TYR A 75 5.82 4.07 8.82
N ILE A 76 5.27 4.10 7.61
CA ILE A 76 5.89 4.65 6.41
C ILE A 76 4.94 5.72 5.87
N ASN A 77 5.45 6.87 5.48
CA ASN A 77 4.66 7.88 4.79
C ASN A 77 4.59 7.55 3.31
N LEU A 78 3.37 7.60 2.79
CA LEU A 78 3.04 7.26 1.40
C LEU A 78 2.09 8.30 0.84
N THR A 79 2.38 8.79 -0.36
CA THR A 79 1.42 9.58 -1.15
C THR A 79 0.96 8.73 -2.32
N VAL A 80 -0.25 8.20 -2.20
CA VAL A 80 -0.85 7.32 -3.22
C VAL A 80 -1.62 8.17 -4.23
N GLY A 81 -1.17 8.18 -5.47
CA GLY A 81 -1.82 8.89 -6.56
C GLY A 81 -2.99 8.11 -7.19
N ALA A 82 -3.83 8.80 -7.95
CA ALA A 82 -4.99 8.22 -8.65
C ALA A 82 -4.61 7.11 -9.66
N GLY A 83 -3.35 7.06 -10.10
CA GLY A 83 -2.84 6.05 -11.02
C GLY A 83 -2.83 4.62 -10.48
N THR A 84 -2.89 4.44 -9.15
CA THR A 84 -2.90 3.11 -8.50
C THR A 84 -4.11 2.25 -8.91
N PHE A 85 -5.21 2.87 -9.32
CA PHE A 85 -6.41 2.16 -9.75
C PHE A 85 -6.46 1.87 -11.27
N GLN A 86 -5.43 2.24 -12.03
CA GLN A 86 -5.44 2.02 -13.47
C GLN A 86 -5.08 0.56 -13.81
N PRO A 87 -5.88 -0.09 -14.69
CA PRO A 87 -5.56 -1.44 -15.14
C PRO A 87 -4.33 -1.43 -16.06
N VAL A 88 -3.61 -2.56 -16.06
CA VAL A 88 -2.52 -2.80 -17.00
C VAL A 88 -3.06 -2.87 -18.42
N LYS A 89 -2.61 -1.95 -19.29
CA LYS A 89 -3.02 -1.88 -20.71
C LYS A 89 -1.99 -2.51 -21.65
N ALA A 90 -0.77 -2.69 -21.20
CA ALA A 90 0.31 -3.27 -22.01
C ALA A 90 0.05 -4.74 -22.31
N LYS A 91 0.32 -5.17 -23.56
CA LYS A 91 0.26 -6.58 -23.97
C LYS A 91 1.42 -7.40 -23.36
N ASN A 92 2.56 -6.78 -23.17
CA ASN A 92 3.73 -7.39 -22.54
C ASN A 92 4.01 -6.67 -21.22
N ILE A 93 4.21 -7.43 -20.14
CA ILE A 93 4.48 -6.92 -18.80
C ILE A 93 5.72 -6.00 -18.80
N LYS A 94 6.74 -6.32 -19.59
CA LYS A 94 7.97 -5.52 -19.66
C LYS A 94 7.77 -4.12 -20.22
N ASP A 95 6.71 -3.91 -20.99
CA ASP A 95 6.37 -2.62 -21.62
C ASP A 95 5.45 -1.77 -20.72
N HIS A 96 5.00 -2.34 -19.59
CA HIS A 96 4.15 -1.63 -18.66
C HIS A 96 4.96 -0.63 -17.82
N LYS A 97 4.61 0.65 -17.93
CA LYS A 97 5.14 1.70 -17.05
C LYS A 97 4.25 1.81 -15.82
N ILE A 98 4.78 1.43 -14.68
CA ILE A 98 4.08 1.59 -13.41
C ILE A 98 4.06 3.07 -13.00
N HIS A 99 2.95 3.50 -12.40
CA HIS A 99 2.88 4.85 -11.84
C HIS A 99 3.80 4.97 -10.63
N SER A 100 4.56 6.05 -10.59
CA SER A 100 5.41 6.35 -9.45
C SER A 100 4.55 6.79 -8.26
N GLU A 101 4.94 6.35 -7.08
CA GLU A 101 4.35 6.75 -5.80
C GLU A 101 5.43 7.42 -4.95
N TYR A 102 5.07 8.50 -4.26
CA TYR A 102 5.99 9.13 -3.33
C TYR A 102 6.01 8.34 -2.02
N ILE A 103 7.20 8.02 -1.56
CA ILE A 103 7.44 7.26 -0.33
C ILE A 103 8.50 7.95 0.52
N SER A 104 8.32 7.90 1.84
CA SER A 104 9.33 8.34 2.79
C SER A 104 9.57 7.23 3.82
N VAL A 105 10.79 6.73 3.84
CA VAL A 105 11.27 5.64 4.72
C VAL A 105 12.48 6.15 5.49
N SER A 106 12.35 6.26 6.80
CA SER A 106 13.40 6.84 7.64
C SER A 106 14.56 5.87 7.87
N LYS A 107 15.73 6.43 8.23
CA LYS A 107 16.93 5.69 8.57
C LYS A 107 16.74 4.79 9.80
N GLU A 108 15.99 5.28 10.79
CA GLU A 108 15.68 4.54 12.01
C GLU A 108 14.89 3.26 11.66
N LEU A 109 13.90 3.37 10.77
CA LEU A 109 13.10 2.22 10.32
C LEU A 109 13.97 1.21 9.56
N VAL A 110 14.83 1.66 8.65
CA VAL A 110 15.75 0.77 7.90
C VAL A 110 16.68 0.03 8.86
N THR A 111 17.25 0.74 9.82
CA THR A 111 18.13 0.16 10.86
C THR A 111 17.38 -0.89 11.68
N GLU A 112 16.13 -0.61 12.05
CA GLU A 112 15.32 -1.54 12.84
C GLU A 112 14.92 -2.79 12.05
N ILE A 113 14.60 -2.66 10.76
CA ILE A 113 14.37 -3.79 9.86
C ILE A 113 15.62 -4.69 9.80
N ILE A 114 16.80 -4.10 9.59
CA ILE A 114 18.07 -4.84 9.54
C ILE A 114 18.32 -5.60 10.86
N ASN A 115 18.12 -4.94 12.00
CA ASN A 115 18.33 -5.53 13.31
C ASN A 115 17.32 -6.66 13.60
N THR A 116 16.06 -6.47 13.20
CA THR A 116 15.02 -7.49 13.32
C THR A 116 15.38 -8.74 12.54
N LYS A 117 15.82 -8.58 11.28
CA LYS A 117 16.25 -9.73 10.46
C LYS A 117 17.48 -10.41 11.01
N LYS A 118 18.46 -9.68 11.51
CA LYS A 118 19.67 -10.24 12.16
C LYS A 118 19.34 -11.06 13.40
N SER A 119 18.28 -10.69 14.13
CA SER A 119 17.82 -11.43 15.32
C SER A 119 16.84 -12.58 14.99
N GLY A 120 16.62 -12.89 13.71
CA GLY A 120 15.70 -13.96 13.27
C GLY A 120 14.22 -13.58 13.29
N GLY A 121 13.91 -12.30 13.47
CA GLY A 121 12.54 -11.79 13.40
C GLY A 121 12.02 -11.65 11.96
N ASN A 122 10.71 -11.46 11.82
CA ASN A 122 10.04 -11.29 10.53
C ASN A 122 9.61 -9.86 10.32
N ILE A 123 9.71 -9.40 9.08
CA ILE A 123 9.16 -8.12 8.61
C ILE A 123 7.83 -8.37 7.94
N ILE A 124 6.79 -7.80 8.51
CA ILE A 124 5.40 -7.94 8.04
C ILE A 124 4.96 -6.61 7.44
N ALA A 125 4.77 -6.55 6.15
CA ALA A 125 4.21 -5.38 5.49
C ALA A 125 2.68 -5.42 5.53
N VAL A 126 2.06 -4.29 5.89
CA VAL A 126 0.62 -4.07 5.76
C VAL A 126 0.37 -3.16 4.57
N GLY A 127 -0.17 -3.74 3.50
CA GLY A 127 -0.37 -3.12 2.21
C GLY A 127 0.77 -3.34 1.22
N THR A 128 0.40 -3.50 -0.05
CA THR A 128 1.34 -3.63 -1.17
C THR A 128 2.22 -2.41 -1.33
N THR A 129 1.71 -1.23 -0.98
CA THR A 129 2.46 0.03 -1.06
C THR A 129 3.58 0.08 0.00
N SER A 130 3.30 -0.37 1.23
CA SER A 130 4.34 -0.51 2.28
C SER A 130 5.41 -1.52 1.87
N LEU A 131 5.02 -2.65 1.28
CA LEU A 131 5.95 -3.63 0.75
C LEU A 131 6.84 -3.00 -0.32
N ARG A 132 6.27 -2.31 -1.31
CA ARG A 132 7.03 -1.64 -2.37
C ARG A 132 7.99 -0.60 -1.82
N ALA A 133 7.59 0.16 -0.81
CA ALA A 133 8.45 1.15 -0.16
C ALA A 133 9.68 0.49 0.49
N ILE A 134 9.48 -0.55 1.28
CA ILE A 134 10.56 -1.29 1.94
C ILE A 134 11.49 -1.91 0.89
N GLU A 135 10.93 -2.63 -0.09
CA GLU A 135 11.72 -3.29 -1.13
C GLU A 135 12.49 -2.30 -2.01
N THR A 136 11.98 -1.08 -2.23
CA THR A 136 12.71 -0.02 -2.93
C THR A 136 14.02 0.31 -2.21
N VAL A 137 13.95 0.53 -0.90
CA VAL A 137 15.12 0.90 -0.09
C VAL A 137 16.16 -0.22 -0.08
N PHE A 138 15.71 -1.45 0.14
CA PHE A 138 16.62 -2.60 0.24
C PHE A 138 17.20 -3.04 -1.11
N THR A 139 16.44 -2.93 -2.21
CA THR A 139 16.95 -3.18 -3.56
C THR A 139 17.99 -2.15 -3.98
N LYS A 140 17.76 -0.86 -3.65
CA LYS A 140 18.70 0.22 -3.92
C LYS A 140 19.85 0.31 -2.89
N LYS A 141 19.83 -0.53 -1.83
CA LYS A 141 20.82 -0.57 -0.74
C LYS A 141 21.00 0.79 -0.06
N LEU A 142 19.89 1.47 0.21
CA LEU A 142 19.87 2.78 0.87
C LEU A 142 19.66 2.62 2.38
N ASP A 143 20.09 3.59 3.15
CA ASP A 143 19.86 3.66 4.60
C ASP A 143 18.62 4.50 4.96
N GLN A 144 18.08 5.26 4.00
CA GLN A 144 16.81 5.99 4.05
C GLN A 144 16.36 6.30 2.62
N PHE A 145 15.10 6.67 2.43
CA PHE A 145 14.61 7.10 1.13
C PHE A 145 13.46 8.09 1.29
N ASP A 146 13.53 9.16 0.53
CA ASP A 146 12.47 10.15 0.40
C ASP A 146 12.37 10.55 -1.07
N GLY A 147 11.25 10.19 -1.73
CA GLY A 147 11.09 10.43 -3.15
C GLY A 147 10.18 9.45 -3.87
N LEU A 148 10.22 9.50 -5.20
CA LEU A 148 9.39 8.66 -6.06
C LEU A 148 9.98 7.25 -6.25
N THR A 149 9.14 6.24 -6.11
CA THR A 149 9.44 4.87 -6.49
C THR A 149 8.56 4.40 -7.63
N ASP A 150 9.18 3.74 -8.59
CA ASP A 150 8.56 3.07 -9.73
C ASP A 150 8.85 1.55 -9.71
N ILE A 151 9.19 1.00 -8.54
CA ILE A 151 9.50 -0.42 -8.42
C ILE A 151 8.31 -1.26 -8.90
N PHE A 152 8.57 -2.11 -9.90
CA PHE A 152 7.58 -3.02 -10.44
C PHE A 152 7.91 -4.45 -10.03
N ILE A 153 7.10 -4.97 -9.12
CA ILE A 153 7.25 -6.33 -8.58
C ILE A 153 6.29 -7.26 -9.31
N TYR A 154 6.85 -8.28 -9.98
CA TYR A 154 6.13 -9.31 -10.72
C TYR A 154 6.85 -10.66 -10.58
N PRO A 155 6.26 -11.79 -10.99
CA PRO A 155 6.87 -13.11 -10.82
C PRO A 155 8.32 -13.18 -11.31
N GLY A 156 9.19 -13.69 -10.43
CA GLY A 156 10.66 -13.70 -10.60
C GLY A 156 11.38 -12.61 -9.78
N TYR A 157 10.65 -11.73 -9.10
CA TYR A 157 11.26 -10.78 -8.17
C TYR A 157 11.77 -11.48 -6.90
N GLU A 158 12.98 -11.13 -6.47
CA GLU A 158 13.58 -11.62 -5.22
C GLU A 158 13.40 -10.60 -4.10
N PHE A 159 12.56 -10.91 -3.14
CA PHE A 159 12.30 -10.06 -1.98
C PHE A 159 13.54 -9.96 -1.09
N LYS A 160 13.90 -8.75 -0.66
CA LYS A 160 15.11 -8.48 0.10
C LYS A 160 14.86 -8.29 1.60
N ALA A 161 13.70 -7.76 1.95
CA ALA A 161 13.41 -7.38 3.32
C ALA A 161 12.09 -7.92 3.86
N VAL A 162 11.02 -7.92 3.09
CA VAL A 162 9.68 -8.30 3.55
C VAL A 162 9.52 -9.81 3.56
N ASP A 163 9.11 -10.36 4.72
CA ASP A 163 8.92 -11.80 4.93
C ASP A 163 7.44 -12.21 4.87
N LYS A 164 6.52 -11.30 5.24
CA LYS A 164 5.07 -11.54 5.23
C LYS A 164 4.31 -10.32 4.75
N LEU A 165 3.18 -10.56 4.10
CA LEU A 165 2.32 -9.50 3.55
C LEU A 165 0.87 -9.68 4.00
N ILE A 166 0.30 -8.62 4.58
CA ILE A 166 -1.15 -8.49 4.81
C ILE A 166 -1.68 -7.55 3.73
N THR A 167 -2.60 -8.02 2.91
CA THR A 167 -3.15 -7.23 1.81
C THR A 167 -4.58 -7.64 1.47
N ASN A 168 -5.26 -6.83 0.68
CA ASN A 168 -6.59 -7.13 0.15
C ASN A 168 -6.51 -8.08 -1.05
N PHE A 169 -7.65 -8.63 -1.46
CA PHE A 169 -7.80 -9.22 -2.78
C PHE A 169 -7.77 -8.12 -3.85
N HIS A 170 -7.14 -8.42 -4.97
CA HIS A 170 -6.93 -7.47 -6.06
C HIS A 170 -7.65 -7.90 -7.32
N LEU A 171 -8.05 -6.92 -8.14
CA LEU A 171 -8.73 -7.17 -9.41
C LEU A 171 -7.80 -7.87 -10.41
N PRO A 172 -8.35 -8.69 -11.31
CA PRO A 172 -7.62 -9.24 -12.44
C PRO A 172 -6.95 -8.16 -13.29
N LYS A 173 -5.83 -8.49 -13.92
CA LYS A 173 -5.06 -7.58 -14.79
C LYS A 173 -4.51 -6.34 -14.06
N SER A 174 -4.29 -6.42 -12.74
CA SER A 174 -3.66 -5.35 -11.96
C SER A 174 -2.20 -5.67 -11.64
N THR A 175 -1.39 -4.64 -11.49
CA THR A 175 0.01 -4.76 -11.01
C THR A 175 0.08 -5.35 -9.60
N LEU A 176 -0.95 -5.09 -8.79
CA LEU A 176 -1.05 -5.59 -7.41
C LEU A 176 -1.27 -7.11 -7.38
N LEU A 177 -2.08 -7.67 -8.31
CA LEU A 177 -2.22 -9.12 -8.43
C LEU A 177 -0.90 -9.78 -8.87
N MET A 178 -0.13 -9.13 -9.74
CA MET A 178 1.20 -9.60 -10.14
C MET A 178 2.18 -9.60 -8.97
N LEU A 179 2.14 -8.59 -8.11
CA LEU A 179 2.94 -8.53 -6.88
C LEU A 179 2.59 -9.69 -5.93
N VAL A 180 1.30 -9.98 -5.73
CA VAL A 180 0.88 -11.13 -4.92
C VAL A 180 1.36 -12.44 -5.52
N ALA A 181 1.23 -12.61 -6.86
CA ALA A 181 1.75 -13.78 -7.55
C ALA A 181 3.28 -13.91 -7.44
N ALA A 182 4.01 -12.79 -7.42
CA ALA A 182 5.46 -12.79 -7.16
C ALA A 182 5.80 -13.24 -5.74
N PHE A 183 4.95 -12.86 -4.76
CA PHE A 183 5.20 -13.11 -3.33
C PHE A 183 4.93 -14.55 -2.90
N ILE A 184 3.84 -15.16 -3.38
CA ILE A 184 3.40 -16.50 -2.96
C ILE A 184 3.43 -17.56 -4.06
N GLY A 185 3.80 -17.18 -5.29
CA GLY A 185 3.71 -18.03 -6.47
C GLY A 185 2.34 -17.97 -7.15
N PHE A 186 2.34 -18.17 -8.45
CA PHE A 186 1.14 -18.03 -9.30
C PHE A 186 0.04 -19.06 -8.93
N ASP A 187 0.42 -20.33 -8.78
CA ASP A 187 -0.53 -21.42 -8.53
C ASP A 187 -1.20 -21.24 -7.14
N ARG A 188 -0.41 -20.90 -6.13
CA ARG A 188 -0.95 -20.64 -4.78
C ARG A 188 -1.85 -19.42 -4.75
N MET A 189 -1.48 -18.36 -5.45
CA MET A 189 -2.34 -17.18 -5.58
C MET A 189 -3.68 -17.56 -6.22
N LYS A 190 -3.67 -18.33 -7.32
CA LYS A 190 -4.88 -18.78 -8.00
C LYS A 190 -5.78 -19.59 -7.07
N GLU A 191 -5.24 -20.60 -6.39
CA GLU A 191 -5.95 -21.42 -5.41
C GLU A 191 -6.66 -20.57 -4.34
N LEU A 192 -5.94 -19.60 -3.74
CA LEU A 192 -6.52 -18.72 -2.71
C LEU A 192 -7.65 -17.85 -3.24
N TYR A 193 -7.55 -17.37 -4.47
CA TYR A 193 -8.62 -16.59 -5.10
C TYR A 193 -9.85 -17.45 -5.42
N GLU A 194 -9.67 -18.71 -5.86
CA GLU A 194 -10.76 -19.67 -6.08
C GLU A 194 -11.50 -19.92 -4.75
N ILE A 195 -10.77 -20.23 -3.67
CA ILE A 195 -11.35 -20.42 -2.33
C ILE A 195 -12.12 -19.16 -1.87
N ALA A 196 -11.56 -17.97 -2.07
CA ALA A 196 -12.23 -16.73 -1.68
C ALA A 196 -13.54 -16.49 -2.45
N ILE A 197 -13.58 -16.86 -3.74
CA ILE A 197 -14.78 -16.75 -4.57
C ILE A 197 -15.86 -17.75 -4.12
N GLU A 198 -15.48 -18.97 -3.73
CA GLU A 198 -16.40 -20.01 -3.27
C GLU A 198 -17.01 -19.67 -1.90
N LYS A 199 -16.27 -18.97 -1.05
CA LYS A 199 -16.67 -18.66 0.35
C LYS A 199 -17.37 -17.32 0.53
N ARG A 200 -17.99 -16.80 -0.49
CA ARG A 200 -18.77 -15.54 -0.47
C ARG A 200 -19.82 -15.51 0.62
#